data_c1b7ac27532ff48328238071d2e1053b
#
_entry.id   c1b7ac27532ff48328238071d2e1053b
#
_cell.length_a   1.000
_cell.length_b   1.000
_cell.length_c   1.000
_cell.angle_alpha   90.00
_cell.angle_beta   90.00
_cell.angle_gamma   90.00
#
_symmetry.space_group_name_H-M   'P 1'
#
loop_
_entity.id
_entity.type
_entity.pdbx_description
1 polymer ?
#
loop_
_entity_poly.entity_id
_entity_poly.type
_entity_poly.pdbx_seq_one_letter_code
_entity_poly.pdbx_strand_id
1 'polypeptide(L)'
;IPVITPFNFGRDPGGPEDKTLSLDIPKIGLEGIPAFDSVSEEQLRDGTVHIPATGYPWQDGANVFIAGHRIGFEGTLSSYVFFRLDELVEGDEIRLQDSAGREYLYRVTKSIVVGPDAVDVMNAVDGKSLITLQTCTLPDYKERLIVQGELVEEQA
;
A
#
# COMPACT_ATOMS: atom_id res chain seq x y z
N ILE A 1 -5.77 0.14 23.01
CA ILE A 1 -4.75 0.79 22.18
C ILE A 1 -4.52 -0.08 20.96
N PRO A 2 -4.68 0.46 19.74
CA PRO A 2 -4.38 -0.30 18.53
C PRO A 2 -2.90 -0.73 18.48
N VAL A 3 -2.67 -1.98 18.07
CA VAL A 3 -1.33 -2.56 18.06
C VAL A 3 -1.09 -3.21 16.69
N ILE A 4 0.08 -2.96 16.09
CA ILE A 4 0.50 -3.66 14.89
C ILE A 4 1.07 -5.04 15.28
N THR A 5 0.63 -6.08 14.57
CA THR A 5 1.18 -7.42 14.70
C THR A 5 2.02 -7.71 13.45
N PRO A 6 3.36 -7.81 13.58
CA PRO A 6 4.21 -8.09 12.43
C PRO A 6 3.83 -9.42 11.77
N PHE A 7 3.68 -9.42 10.44
CA PHE A 7 3.20 -10.60 9.72
C PHE A 7 4.21 -11.74 9.75
N ASN A 8 5.47 -11.43 9.52
CA ASN A 8 6.50 -12.46 9.40
C ASN A 8 7.25 -12.80 10.69
N PHE A 9 7.21 -11.94 11.70
CA PHE A 9 7.91 -12.15 12.98
C PHE A 9 9.37 -12.56 12.80
N GLY A 10 10.09 -11.88 11.91
CA GLY A 10 11.49 -12.19 11.63
C GLY A 10 11.70 -13.41 10.74
N ARG A 11 10.65 -14.06 10.28
CA ARG A 11 10.75 -15.14 9.27
C ARG A 11 11.08 -14.53 7.91
N ASP A 12 11.78 -15.29 7.08
CA ASP A 12 12.02 -14.89 5.69
C ASP A 12 10.68 -14.88 4.94
N PRO A 13 10.28 -13.74 4.34
CA PRO A 13 9.01 -13.68 3.61
C PRO A 13 9.03 -14.43 2.26
N GLY A 14 10.19 -14.91 1.81
CA GLY A 14 10.32 -15.53 0.49
C GLY A 14 10.26 -14.48 -0.62
N GLY A 15 9.93 -14.96 -1.83
CA GLY A 15 9.84 -14.09 -3.00
C GLY A 15 11.19 -13.59 -3.49
N PRO A 16 11.19 -12.56 -4.36
CA PRO A 16 12.43 -11.98 -4.88
C PRO A 16 13.31 -11.38 -3.77
N GLU A 17 14.61 -11.36 -4.00
CA GLU A 17 15.56 -10.73 -3.06
C GLU A 17 15.30 -9.23 -2.95
N ASP A 18 15.10 -8.55 -4.08
CA ASP A 18 14.67 -7.15 -4.09
C ASP A 18 13.18 -7.07 -3.77
N LYS A 19 12.85 -6.47 -2.63
CA LYS A 19 11.47 -6.38 -2.12
C LYS A 19 10.70 -5.17 -2.65
N THR A 20 11.32 -4.34 -3.50
CA THR A 20 10.64 -3.19 -4.08
C THR A 20 9.50 -3.65 -4.98
N LEU A 21 8.34 -3.01 -4.81
CA LEU A 21 7.15 -3.28 -5.61
C LEU A 21 6.91 -2.12 -6.56
N SER A 22 6.17 -2.39 -7.64
CA SER A 22 5.69 -1.36 -8.56
C SER A 22 4.18 -1.28 -8.45
N LEU A 23 3.64 -0.07 -8.29
CA LEU A 23 2.23 0.18 -8.04
C LEU A 23 1.58 0.86 -9.23
N ASP A 24 0.49 0.28 -9.73
CA ASP A 24 -0.36 0.87 -10.77
C ASP A 24 -1.77 1.03 -10.22
N ILE A 25 -2.34 2.21 -10.39
CA ILE A 25 -3.76 2.48 -10.09
C ILE A 25 -4.32 3.24 -11.28
N PRO A 26 -4.86 2.51 -12.28
CA PRO A 26 -5.24 3.12 -13.58
C PRO A 26 -6.21 4.28 -13.45
N LYS A 27 -7.21 4.18 -12.58
CA LYS A 27 -8.24 5.21 -12.45
C LYS A 27 -7.69 6.59 -12.11
N ILE A 28 -6.62 6.66 -11.33
CA ILE A 28 -6.01 7.92 -10.93
C ILE A 28 -4.67 8.18 -11.61
N GLY A 29 -4.40 7.45 -12.70
CA GLY A 29 -3.25 7.70 -13.56
C GLY A 29 -1.90 7.30 -12.99
N LEU A 30 -1.86 6.44 -11.98
CA LEU A 30 -0.60 5.95 -11.42
C LEU A 30 -0.10 4.74 -12.20
N GLU A 31 1.14 4.80 -12.66
CA GLU A 31 1.78 3.72 -13.40
C GLU A 31 3.25 3.64 -13.01
N GLY A 32 3.69 2.44 -12.62
CA GLY A 32 5.09 2.18 -12.30
C GLY A 32 5.61 2.95 -11.10
N ILE A 33 4.75 3.27 -10.13
CA ILE A 33 5.17 4.00 -8.94
C ILE A 33 5.89 3.04 -8.01
N PRO A 34 7.15 3.31 -7.64
CA PRO A 34 7.86 2.43 -6.73
C PRO A 34 7.25 2.44 -5.34
N ALA A 35 7.13 1.24 -4.75
CA ALA A 35 6.79 1.06 -3.35
C ALA A 35 8.02 0.42 -2.69
N PHE A 36 8.82 1.25 -2.04
CA PHE A 36 10.07 0.83 -1.42
C PHE A 36 9.81 0.07 -0.12
N ASP A 37 10.56 -0.97 0.14
CA ASP A 37 10.45 -1.78 1.36
C ASP A 37 11.15 -1.06 2.51
N SER A 38 10.48 -0.08 3.11
CA SER A 38 11.11 0.89 3.99
C SER A 38 10.09 1.67 4.82
N VAL A 39 10.58 2.31 5.89
CA VAL A 39 9.86 3.34 6.63
C VAL A 39 10.54 4.71 6.51
N SER A 40 11.45 4.84 5.56
CA SER A 40 12.28 6.03 5.36
C SER A 40 11.47 7.18 4.75
N GLU A 41 11.59 8.38 5.33
CA GLU A 41 11.02 9.61 4.76
C GLU A 41 11.62 9.94 3.40
N GLU A 42 12.91 9.64 3.21
CA GLU A 42 13.59 9.88 1.94
C GLU A 42 12.97 9.06 0.81
N GLN A 43 12.71 7.77 1.05
CA GLN A 43 12.08 6.91 0.05
C GLN A 43 10.61 7.25 -0.16
N LEU A 44 9.93 7.72 0.88
CA LEU A 44 8.56 8.22 0.76
C LEU A 44 8.48 9.43 -0.18
N ARG A 45 9.55 10.24 -0.24
CA ARG A 45 9.67 11.34 -1.19
C ARG A 45 9.79 10.84 -2.63
N ASP A 46 10.48 9.72 -2.83
CA ASP A 46 10.76 9.19 -4.16
C ASP A 46 9.63 8.31 -4.71
N GLY A 47 8.58 8.09 -3.95
CA GLY A 47 7.45 7.28 -4.40
C GLY A 47 6.50 6.98 -3.24
N THR A 48 6.27 5.69 -3.02
CA THR A 48 5.52 5.17 -1.87
C THR A 48 6.40 4.21 -1.10
N VAL A 49 5.94 3.80 0.09
CA VAL A 49 6.67 2.80 0.88
C VAL A 49 5.75 1.65 1.27
N HIS A 50 6.26 0.44 1.12
CA HIS A 50 5.68 -0.75 1.71
C HIS A 50 6.26 -0.91 3.11
N ILE A 51 5.39 -0.99 4.11
CA ILE A 51 5.85 -1.10 5.50
C ILE A 51 6.34 -2.53 5.76
N PRO A 52 7.63 -2.72 6.07
CA PRO A 52 8.23 -4.07 6.17
C PRO A 52 7.62 -4.97 7.25
N ALA A 53 6.95 -4.39 8.25
CA ALA A 53 6.25 -5.18 9.27
C ALA A 53 5.02 -5.88 8.72
N THR A 54 4.49 -5.45 7.56
CA THR A 54 3.33 -6.08 6.92
C THR A 54 3.78 -7.16 5.94
N GLY A 55 2.84 -7.98 5.46
CA GLY A 55 3.16 -9.05 4.51
C GLY A 55 3.38 -8.54 3.10
N TYR A 56 3.72 -9.46 2.21
CA TYR A 56 4.06 -9.19 0.80
C TYR A 56 3.01 -9.84 -0.11
N PRO A 57 2.86 -9.36 -1.37
CA PRO A 57 1.77 -9.83 -2.23
C PRO A 57 1.84 -11.31 -2.59
N TRP A 58 3.03 -11.94 -2.51
CA TRP A 58 3.18 -13.38 -2.77
C TRP A 58 2.85 -14.23 -1.55
N GLN A 59 2.54 -13.65 -0.41
CA GLN A 59 2.19 -14.38 0.82
C GLN A 59 0.69 -14.44 0.99
N ASP A 60 0.13 -15.65 1.10
CA ASP A 60 -1.29 -15.85 1.37
C ASP A 60 -1.67 -15.25 2.73
N GLY A 61 -2.81 -14.58 2.76
CA GLY A 61 -3.32 -14.01 3.99
C GLY A 61 -2.64 -12.71 4.43
N ALA A 62 -1.75 -12.16 3.61
CA ALA A 62 -1.07 -10.92 3.92
C ALA A 62 -1.97 -9.71 3.70
N ASN A 63 -1.78 -8.68 4.51
CA ASN A 63 -2.29 -7.34 4.25
C ASN A 63 -1.10 -6.48 3.84
N VAL A 64 -0.95 -6.26 2.55
CA VAL A 64 0.16 -5.50 1.98
C VAL A 64 -0.12 -4.01 2.22
N PHE A 65 0.64 -3.36 3.10
CA PHE A 65 0.37 -1.98 3.49
C PHE A 65 1.35 -1.03 2.79
N ILE A 66 0.79 -0.09 2.04
CA ILE A 66 1.56 0.90 1.26
C ILE A 66 1.10 2.29 1.63
N ALA A 67 2.04 3.12 2.07
CA ALA A 67 1.79 4.51 2.42
C ALA A 67 2.40 5.45 1.37
N GLY A 68 1.72 6.55 1.11
CA GLY A 68 2.19 7.58 0.20
C GLY A 68 1.69 8.96 0.61
N HIS A 69 2.37 10.00 0.15
CA HIS A 69 1.98 11.37 0.42
C HIS A 69 0.70 11.75 -0.33
N ARG A 70 -0.17 12.52 0.31
CA ARG A 70 -1.31 13.16 -0.34
C ARG A 70 -0.83 14.34 -1.17
N ILE A 71 -0.04 15.21 -0.52
CA ILE A 71 0.71 16.30 -1.17
C ILE A 71 2.13 16.15 -0.63
N GLY A 72 3.05 15.79 -1.48
CA GLY A 72 4.43 15.56 -1.10
C GLY A 72 5.35 16.71 -1.52
N PHE A 73 6.56 16.35 -1.93
CA PHE A 73 7.58 17.33 -2.28
C PHE A 73 7.52 17.65 -3.77
N GLU A 74 7.40 18.94 -4.10
CA GLU A 74 7.35 19.41 -5.49
C GLU A 74 8.58 18.93 -6.28
N GLY A 75 8.34 18.48 -7.52
CA GLY A 75 9.41 17.97 -8.39
C GLY A 75 9.82 16.53 -8.12
N THR A 76 9.16 15.84 -7.18
CA THR A 76 9.41 14.42 -6.91
C THR A 76 8.18 13.57 -7.24
N LEU A 77 8.34 12.24 -7.27
CA LEU A 77 7.21 11.33 -7.50
C LEU A 77 6.17 11.44 -6.38
N SER A 78 6.56 11.86 -5.19
CA SER A 78 5.62 12.00 -4.08
C SER A 78 4.70 13.21 -4.19
N SER A 79 4.96 14.13 -5.14
CA SER A 79 4.28 15.44 -5.20
C SER A 79 2.77 15.32 -5.07
N TYR A 80 2.13 14.43 -5.84
CA TYR A 80 0.69 14.20 -5.79
C TYR A 80 0.35 12.70 -5.92
N VAL A 81 1.23 11.82 -5.48
CA VAL A 81 1.07 10.38 -5.75
C VAL A 81 -0.28 9.83 -5.27
N PHE A 82 -0.70 10.17 -4.06
CA PHE A 82 -2.00 9.75 -3.52
C PHE A 82 -3.00 10.89 -3.37
N PHE A 83 -2.81 11.98 -4.12
CA PHE A 83 -3.73 13.11 -4.05
C PHE A 83 -5.16 12.73 -4.37
N ARG A 84 -5.35 11.86 -5.38
CA ARG A 84 -6.67 11.43 -5.86
C ARG A 84 -7.11 10.09 -5.28
N LEU A 85 -6.46 9.63 -4.20
CA LEU A 85 -6.80 8.32 -3.60
C LEU A 85 -8.27 8.24 -3.16
N ASP A 86 -8.86 9.36 -2.77
CA ASP A 86 -10.27 9.46 -2.39
C ASP A 86 -11.25 9.23 -3.54
N GLU A 87 -10.77 9.23 -4.79
CA GLU A 87 -11.62 8.95 -5.95
C GLU A 87 -11.84 7.46 -6.19
N LEU A 88 -11.11 6.59 -5.51
CA LEU A 88 -11.27 5.15 -5.67
C LEU A 88 -12.57 4.67 -5.02
N VAL A 89 -13.30 3.83 -5.74
CA VAL A 89 -14.55 3.23 -5.28
C VAL A 89 -14.48 1.71 -5.44
N GLU A 90 -15.43 1.01 -4.83
CA GLU A 90 -15.52 -0.45 -4.89
C GLU A 90 -15.42 -0.94 -6.34
N GLY A 91 -14.56 -1.93 -6.56
CA GLY A 91 -14.32 -2.54 -7.87
C GLY A 91 -13.17 -1.96 -8.66
N ASP A 92 -12.63 -0.80 -8.27
CA ASP A 92 -11.49 -0.20 -8.97
C ASP A 92 -10.24 -1.06 -8.80
N GLU A 93 -9.39 -1.07 -9.82
CA GLU A 93 -8.18 -1.89 -9.84
C GLU A 93 -7.00 -1.23 -9.14
N ILE A 94 -6.27 -2.05 -8.39
CA ILE A 94 -4.96 -1.74 -7.86
C ILE A 94 -4.06 -2.90 -8.26
N ARG A 95 -2.92 -2.60 -8.90
CA ARG A 95 -1.98 -3.64 -9.35
C ARG A 95 -0.63 -3.46 -8.70
N LEU A 96 -0.06 -4.56 -8.26
CA LEU A 96 1.33 -4.62 -7.83
C LEU A 96 2.12 -5.53 -8.76
N GLN A 97 3.39 -5.20 -8.96
CA GLN A 97 4.34 -6.07 -9.62
C GLN A 97 5.57 -6.20 -8.73
N ASP A 98 6.05 -7.43 -8.52
CA ASP A 98 7.28 -7.63 -7.77
C ASP A 98 8.51 -7.47 -8.69
N SER A 99 9.70 -7.51 -8.11
CA SER A 99 10.93 -7.29 -8.87
C SER A 99 11.27 -8.44 -9.83
N ALA A 100 10.62 -9.58 -9.70
CA ALA A 100 10.73 -10.69 -10.65
C ALA A 100 9.71 -10.61 -11.80
N GLY A 101 8.85 -9.58 -11.80
CA GLY A 101 7.86 -9.37 -12.85
C GLY A 101 6.52 -10.03 -12.63
N ARG A 102 6.32 -10.70 -11.49
CA ARG A 102 5.03 -11.30 -11.16
C ARG A 102 4.02 -10.22 -10.80
N GLU A 103 2.80 -10.34 -11.32
CA GLU A 103 1.75 -9.34 -11.13
C GLU A 103 0.66 -9.83 -10.19
N TYR A 104 0.08 -8.89 -9.43
CA TYR A 104 -0.97 -9.14 -8.44
C TYR A 104 -2.07 -8.10 -8.64
N LEU A 105 -3.27 -8.55 -8.97
CA LEU A 105 -4.41 -7.68 -9.18
C LEU A 105 -5.33 -7.70 -7.97
N TYR A 106 -5.60 -6.51 -7.43
CA TYR A 106 -6.54 -6.31 -6.34
C TYR A 106 -7.72 -5.47 -6.83
N ARG A 107 -8.86 -5.63 -6.17
CA ARG A 107 -10.00 -4.73 -6.38
C ARG A 107 -10.39 -4.07 -5.08
N VAL A 108 -10.65 -2.78 -5.14
CA VAL A 108 -11.06 -1.98 -3.97
C VAL A 108 -12.35 -2.55 -3.40
N THR A 109 -12.37 -2.73 -2.07
CA THR A 109 -13.55 -3.21 -1.35
C THR A 109 -14.13 -2.15 -0.41
N LYS A 110 -13.27 -1.24 0.10
CA LYS A 110 -13.76 -0.18 1.00
C LYS A 110 -12.78 0.98 1.08
N SER A 111 -13.31 2.11 1.54
CA SER A 111 -12.54 3.31 1.84
C SER A 111 -13.07 3.86 3.17
N ILE A 112 -12.17 4.16 4.09
CA ILE A 112 -12.50 4.69 5.41
C ILE A 112 -11.51 5.77 5.84
N VAL A 113 -11.91 6.59 6.80
CA VAL A 113 -11.04 7.57 7.43
C VAL A 113 -10.83 7.15 8.88
N VAL A 114 -9.58 7.10 9.31
CA VAL A 114 -9.22 6.70 10.67
C VAL A 114 -8.29 7.73 11.29
N GLY A 115 -8.16 7.69 12.62
CA GLY A 115 -7.18 8.54 13.32
C GLY A 115 -5.74 8.09 13.03
N PRO A 116 -4.76 8.96 13.29
CA PRO A 116 -3.35 8.65 12.99
C PRO A 116 -2.78 7.51 13.84
N ASP A 117 -3.45 7.15 14.94
CA ASP A 117 -3.00 6.09 15.82
C ASP A 117 -3.65 4.73 15.51
N ALA A 118 -4.47 4.65 14.48
CA ALA A 118 -5.17 3.40 14.11
C ALA A 118 -4.25 2.47 13.31
N VAL A 119 -3.13 2.05 13.93
CA VAL A 119 -2.12 1.20 13.27
C VAL A 119 -2.59 -0.22 13.01
N ASP A 120 -3.68 -0.66 13.64
CA ASP A 120 -4.27 -1.98 13.43
C ASP A 120 -4.83 -2.17 12.00
N VAL A 121 -5.00 -1.08 11.22
CA VAL A 121 -5.33 -1.19 9.80
C VAL A 121 -4.22 -1.89 8.99
N MET A 122 -3.02 -1.99 9.56
CA MET A 122 -1.88 -2.69 8.95
C MET A 122 -1.93 -4.20 9.17
N ASN A 123 -2.75 -4.68 10.11
CA ASN A 123 -2.75 -6.09 10.50
C ASN A 123 -3.45 -6.96 9.46
N ALA A 124 -2.98 -8.21 9.34
CA ALA A 124 -3.62 -9.20 8.49
C ALA A 124 -5.01 -9.54 9.02
N VAL A 125 -5.89 -9.94 8.12
CA VAL A 125 -7.25 -10.42 8.42
C VAL A 125 -7.34 -11.87 7.98
N ASP A 126 -7.73 -12.76 8.89
CA ASP A 126 -7.81 -14.19 8.62
C ASP A 126 -8.64 -14.50 7.36
N GLY A 127 -8.09 -15.34 6.50
CA GLY A 127 -8.75 -15.79 5.29
C GLY A 127 -8.79 -14.78 4.15
N LYS A 128 -8.10 -13.64 4.29
CA LYS A 128 -8.11 -12.59 3.26
C LYS A 128 -6.69 -12.20 2.86
N SER A 129 -6.49 -12.01 1.55
CA SER A 129 -5.26 -11.44 1.00
C SER A 129 -5.58 -10.02 0.55
N LEU A 130 -5.03 -9.03 1.23
CA LEU A 130 -5.43 -7.64 1.13
C LEU A 130 -4.28 -6.74 0.69
N ILE A 131 -4.66 -5.62 0.07
CA ILE A 131 -3.81 -4.43 -0.04
C ILE A 131 -4.48 -3.29 0.71
N THR A 132 -3.69 -2.52 1.44
CA THR A 132 -4.17 -1.33 2.15
C THR A 132 -3.29 -0.16 1.77
N LEU A 133 -3.90 0.87 1.19
CA LEU A 133 -3.23 2.10 0.81
C LEU A 133 -3.58 3.18 1.81
N GLN A 134 -2.59 3.95 2.24
CA GLN A 134 -2.79 5.02 3.22
C GLN A 134 -2.21 6.33 2.75
N THR A 135 -2.95 7.40 2.98
CA THR A 135 -2.47 8.77 2.85
C THR A 135 -3.14 9.65 3.90
N CYS A 136 -2.71 10.92 3.98
CA CYS A 136 -3.32 11.87 4.92
C CYS A 136 -4.61 12.45 4.37
N THR A 137 -5.50 12.87 5.26
CA THR A 137 -6.69 13.63 4.88
C THR A 137 -6.35 15.09 4.64
N LEU A 138 -7.18 15.77 3.86
CA LEU A 138 -7.08 17.22 3.64
C LEU A 138 -8.19 17.93 4.41
N PRO A 139 -8.01 19.19 4.80
CA PRO A 139 -6.87 20.08 4.49
C PRO A 139 -5.74 20.07 5.52
N ASP A 140 -5.90 19.40 6.65
CA ASP A 140 -5.01 19.60 7.80
C ASP A 140 -4.14 18.38 8.13
N TYR A 141 -4.26 17.27 7.39
CA TYR A 141 -3.49 16.04 7.58
C TYR A 141 -3.69 15.37 8.93
N LYS A 142 -4.77 15.66 9.63
CA LYS A 142 -5.00 15.15 10.99
C LYS A 142 -5.40 13.68 11.05
N GLU A 143 -6.02 13.20 9.97
CA GLU A 143 -6.51 11.84 9.91
C GLU A 143 -5.86 11.09 8.75
N ARG A 144 -6.20 9.81 8.60
CA ARG A 144 -5.67 8.97 7.53
C ARG A 144 -6.80 8.45 6.66
N LEU A 145 -6.65 8.64 5.36
CA LEU A 145 -7.52 8.01 4.36
C LEU A 145 -6.97 6.62 4.06
N ILE A 146 -7.80 5.61 4.23
CA ILE A 146 -7.46 4.21 4.01
C ILE A 146 -8.31 3.68 2.88
N VAL A 147 -7.68 3.13 1.84
CA VAL A 147 -8.34 2.41 0.76
C VAL A 147 -7.86 0.97 0.80
N GLN A 148 -8.77 0.04 0.89
CA GLN A 148 -8.44 -1.38 1.00
C GLN A 148 -9.04 -2.17 -0.15
N GLY A 149 -8.28 -3.16 -0.65
CA GLY A 149 -8.72 -4.06 -1.69
C GLY A 149 -8.38 -5.50 -1.38
N GLU A 150 -9.04 -6.42 -2.09
CA GLU A 150 -8.78 -7.85 -1.99
C GLU A 150 -8.12 -8.37 -3.26
N LEU A 151 -7.19 -9.31 -3.08
CA LEU A 151 -6.51 -9.96 -4.20
C LEU A 151 -7.52 -10.80 -4.99
N VAL A 152 -7.54 -10.60 -6.30
CA VAL A 152 -8.43 -11.35 -7.20
C VAL A 152 -7.65 -12.18 -8.22
N GLU A 153 -6.39 -11.84 -8.49
CA GLU A 153 -5.60 -12.56 -9.50
C GLU A 153 -4.11 -12.39 -9.29
N GLU A 154 -3.35 -13.47 -9.51
CA GLU A 154 -1.89 -13.47 -9.57
C GLU A 154 -1.44 -13.97 -10.93
N GLN A 155 -0.42 -13.32 -11.51
CA GLN A 155 0.15 -13.73 -12.79
C GLN A 155 1.67 -13.69 -12.74
N ALA A 156 2.25 -14.79 -13.20
CA ALA A 156 3.70 -14.92 -13.32
C ALA A 156 4.25 -14.13 -14.53
#